data_bcb0cad3183fb4657d1ed8649c0441c2
#
_entry.id   bcb0cad3183fb4657d1ed8649c0441c2
#
_cell.length_a   1.000
_cell.length_b   1.000
_cell.length_c   1.000
_cell.angle_alpha   90.00
_cell.angle_beta   90.00
_cell.angle_gamma   90.00
#
_symmetry.space_group_name_H-M   'P 1'
#
loop_
_entity.id
_entity.type
_entity.pdbx_description
1 polymer ?
#
loop_
_entity_poly.entity_id
_entity_poly.type
_entity_poly.pdbx_seq_one_letter_code
_entity_poly.pdbx_strand_id
1 'polypeptide(L)'
;MNFKTLILNADYKPISYFPLSVCNWKESIKAVFLEKVSVISEYNEIVRSPSIKIKIPSVIALKEYVICSRKPAFTRFNVFLRDEFKCKYCGIKNNLTFDHILPKSKGGKTTWENVITACSECNTSKGNKTLKELRLSINKEPFEPSISFLQEKIQKYPPNYLHDSWKDFLYWDTELEP
;
A
#
# COMPACT_ATOMS: atom_id res chain seq x y z
N MET A 1 10.07 14.05 15.56
CA MET A 1 10.31 13.97 14.11
C MET A 1 9.91 12.58 13.63
N ASN A 2 9.00 12.49 12.66
CA ASN A 2 8.49 11.20 12.16
C ASN A 2 8.87 11.03 10.67
N PHE A 3 10.19 11.07 10.39
CA PHE A 3 10.70 10.82 9.05
C PHE A 3 10.64 9.33 8.72
N LYS A 4 10.14 9.02 7.53
CA LYS A 4 10.15 7.65 6.98
C LYS A 4 11.13 7.59 5.82
N THR A 5 11.83 6.48 5.69
CA THR A 5 12.79 6.21 4.62
C THR A 5 12.22 5.13 3.71
N LEU A 6 12.20 5.37 2.42
CA LEU A 6 11.83 4.38 1.40
C LEU A 6 12.97 3.35 1.28
N ILE A 7 12.61 2.06 1.24
CA ILE A 7 13.55 0.96 1.07
C ILE A 7 13.40 0.39 -0.34
N LEU A 8 14.46 0.45 -1.10
CA LEU A 8 14.57 -0.18 -2.42
C LEU A 8 15.34 -1.50 -2.32
N ASN A 9 15.04 -2.40 -3.21
CA ASN A 9 15.85 -3.59 -3.46
C ASN A 9 17.14 -3.21 -4.22
N ALA A 10 18.05 -4.15 -4.44
CA ALA A 10 19.30 -3.92 -5.18
C ALA A 10 19.08 -3.57 -6.67
N ASP A 11 17.88 -3.79 -7.21
CA ASP A 11 17.46 -3.35 -8.55
C ASP A 11 16.81 -1.94 -8.56
N TYR A 12 16.93 -1.20 -7.47
CA TYR A 12 16.36 0.13 -7.26
C TYR A 12 14.82 0.20 -7.32
N LYS A 13 14.13 -0.93 -7.25
CA LYS A 13 12.68 -1.01 -7.13
C LYS A 13 12.28 -1.16 -5.67
N PRO A 14 11.14 -0.60 -5.25
CA PRO A 14 10.62 -0.84 -3.91
C PRO A 14 10.49 -2.33 -3.61
N ILE A 15 10.91 -2.75 -2.41
CA ILE A 15 10.79 -4.15 -1.95
C ILE A 15 9.31 -4.56 -1.94
N SER A 16 8.45 -3.64 -1.53
CA SER A 16 7.00 -3.80 -1.60
C SER A 16 6.37 -2.46 -1.96
N TYR A 17 5.38 -2.50 -2.83
CA TYR A 17 4.55 -1.33 -3.14
C TYR A 17 3.33 -1.25 -2.22
N PHE A 18 2.88 -2.39 -1.66
CA PHE A 18 1.63 -2.47 -0.95
C PHE A 18 1.67 -3.47 0.21
N PRO A 19 1.85 -3.01 1.46
CA PRO A 19 2.21 -1.64 1.84
C PRO A 19 3.58 -1.24 1.31
N LEU A 20 3.79 0.06 1.11
CA LEU A 20 5.07 0.58 0.68
C LEU A 20 6.17 0.21 1.68
N SER A 21 7.30 -0.28 1.17
CA SER A 21 8.45 -0.66 1.98
C SER A 21 9.14 0.58 2.55
N VAL A 22 8.74 0.96 3.76
CA VAL A 22 9.31 2.09 4.48
C VAL A 22 9.75 1.67 5.88
N CYS A 23 10.82 2.27 6.37
CA CYS A 23 11.24 2.16 7.77
C CYS A 23 11.29 3.56 8.43
N ASN A 24 11.49 3.60 9.73
CA ASN A 24 11.76 4.86 10.39
C ASN A 24 13.23 5.29 10.18
N TRP A 25 13.49 6.58 10.32
CA TRP A 25 14.82 7.15 10.08
C TRP A 25 15.92 6.55 10.98
N LYS A 26 15.60 6.08 12.19
CA LYS A 26 16.59 5.46 13.09
C LYS A 26 17.04 4.10 12.57
N GLU A 27 16.09 3.34 12.03
CA GLU A 27 16.39 2.04 11.39
C GLU A 27 17.20 2.23 10.11
N SER A 28 16.90 3.24 9.30
CA SER A 28 17.66 3.53 8.09
C SER A 28 19.10 3.91 8.41
N ILE A 29 19.33 4.79 9.39
CA ILE A 29 20.68 5.15 9.85
C ILE A 29 21.42 3.92 10.37
N LYS A 30 20.78 3.08 11.19
CA LYS A 30 21.38 1.83 11.66
C LYS A 30 21.80 0.91 10.51
N ALA A 31 20.95 0.79 9.48
CA ALA A 31 21.24 -0.02 8.29
C ALA A 31 22.46 0.52 7.50
N VAL A 32 22.59 1.86 7.42
CA VAL A 32 23.75 2.53 6.79
C VAL A 32 25.03 2.20 7.56
N PHE A 33 25.04 2.34 8.89
CA PHE A 33 26.22 1.99 9.71
C PHE A 33 26.61 0.52 9.67
N LEU A 34 25.63 -0.36 9.46
CA LEU A 34 25.86 -1.80 9.27
C LEU A 34 26.29 -2.15 7.84
N GLU A 35 26.46 -1.15 6.97
CA GLU A 35 26.88 -1.30 5.57
C GLU A 35 25.96 -2.20 4.71
N LYS A 36 24.71 -2.43 5.18
CA LYS A 36 23.74 -3.28 4.49
C LYS A 36 23.02 -2.57 3.34
N VAL A 37 23.06 -1.24 3.33
CA VAL A 37 22.34 -0.40 2.36
C VAL A 37 23.23 0.70 1.82
N SER A 38 22.87 1.22 0.65
CA SER A 38 23.40 2.45 0.05
C SER A 38 22.38 3.57 0.21
N VAL A 39 22.82 4.77 0.55
CA VAL A 39 21.97 5.96 0.60
C VAL A 39 21.82 6.49 -0.82
N ILE A 40 20.58 6.61 -1.29
CA ILE A 40 20.26 7.11 -2.65
C ILE A 40 19.82 8.57 -2.59
N SER A 41 19.02 8.93 -1.58
CA SER A 41 18.56 10.30 -1.38
C SER A 41 18.45 10.61 0.11
N GLU A 42 18.55 11.90 0.46
CA GLU A 42 18.54 12.37 1.83
C GLU A 42 17.53 13.52 2.00
N TYR A 43 16.97 13.63 3.22
CA TYR A 43 16.27 14.83 3.65
C TYR A 43 17.26 15.97 3.93
N ASN A 44 16.78 17.22 3.89
CA ASN A 44 17.59 18.38 4.31
C ASN A 44 17.78 18.48 5.83
N GLU A 45 17.38 17.46 6.57
CA GLU A 45 17.44 17.41 8.03
C GLU A 45 18.66 16.62 8.51
N ILE A 46 19.31 17.16 9.54
CA ILE A 46 20.52 16.58 10.12
C ILE A 46 20.26 16.12 11.53
N VAL A 47 20.61 14.88 11.83
CA VAL A 47 20.68 14.35 13.18
C VAL A 47 22.10 14.45 13.69
N ARG A 48 22.25 14.86 14.96
CA ARG A 48 23.54 15.03 15.63
C ARG A 48 23.65 14.07 16.81
N SER A 49 24.80 13.46 16.95
CA SER A 49 25.26 12.78 18.16
C SER A 49 26.55 13.47 18.64
N PRO A 50 27.09 13.15 19.82
CA PRO A 50 28.34 13.76 20.31
C PRO A 50 29.51 13.68 19.32
N SER A 51 29.58 12.62 18.50
CA SER A 51 30.71 12.33 17.62
C SER A 51 30.37 12.42 16.11
N ILE A 52 29.08 12.45 15.73
CA ILE A 52 28.68 12.32 14.31
C ILE A 52 27.52 13.27 13.98
N LYS A 53 27.60 13.88 12.78
CA LYS A 53 26.48 14.58 12.14
C LYS A 53 26.13 13.81 10.88
N ILE A 54 24.87 13.40 10.72
CA ILE A 54 24.42 12.65 9.56
C ILE A 54 23.08 13.23 9.05
N LYS A 55 22.95 13.36 7.74
CA LYS A 55 21.64 13.64 7.12
C LYS A 55 20.74 12.43 7.21
N ILE A 56 19.45 12.66 7.39
CA ILE A 56 18.47 11.58 7.46
C ILE A 56 18.25 11.02 6.05
N PRO A 57 18.47 9.71 5.82
CA PRO A 57 18.16 9.11 4.52
C PRO A 57 16.67 9.17 4.21
N SER A 58 16.30 9.63 3.01
CA SER A 58 14.92 9.59 2.49
C SER A 58 14.68 8.35 1.65
N VAL A 59 15.73 7.87 0.94
CA VAL A 59 15.70 6.66 0.13
C VAL A 59 16.98 5.87 0.36
N ILE A 60 16.87 4.58 0.62
CA ILE A 60 17.97 3.64 0.73
C ILE A 60 17.74 2.44 -0.19
N ALA A 61 18.81 1.87 -0.74
CA ALA A 61 18.78 0.63 -1.52
C ALA A 61 19.56 -0.48 -0.81
N LEU A 62 19.02 -1.70 -0.81
CA LEU A 62 19.74 -2.87 -0.33
C LEU A 62 20.97 -3.13 -1.22
N LYS A 63 22.10 -3.55 -0.63
CA LYS A 63 23.27 -3.98 -1.37
C LYS A 63 23.12 -5.38 -1.97
N GLU A 64 22.29 -6.22 -1.34
CA GLU A 64 21.98 -7.57 -1.80
C GLU A 64 20.54 -7.67 -2.25
N TYR A 65 20.31 -8.39 -3.34
CA TYR A 65 18.97 -8.59 -3.88
C TYR A 65 18.15 -9.54 -3.02
N VAL A 66 16.95 -9.09 -2.62
CA VAL A 66 16.00 -9.90 -1.86
C VAL A 66 14.84 -10.30 -2.76
N ILE A 67 14.55 -11.60 -2.82
CA ILE A 67 13.38 -12.11 -3.53
C ILE A 67 12.12 -11.72 -2.74
N CYS A 68 11.33 -10.83 -3.31
CA CYS A 68 10.09 -10.36 -2.68
C CYS A 68 8.91 -11.20 -3.12
N SER A 69 7.92 -11.32 -2.25
CA SER A 69 6.64 -11.93 -2.62
C SER A 69 6.01 -11.16 -3.79
N ARG A 70 5.67 -11.88 -4.87
CA ARG A 70 4.97 -11.32 -6.03
C ARG A 70 3.47 -11.15 -5.82
N LYS A 71 2.98 -11.45 -4.61
CA LYS A 71 1.56 -11.30 -4.27
C LYS A 71 1.34 -10.06 -3.42
N PRO A 72 0.35 -9.24 -3.75
CA PRO A 72 0.01 -8.09 -2.92
C PRO A 72 -0.52 -8.53 -1.56
N ALA A 73 -0.07 -7.86 -0.51
CA ALA A 73 -0.57 -8.12 0.83
C ALA A 73 -2.07 -7.80 0.93
N PHE A 74 -2.82 -8.67 1.62
CA PHE A 74 -4.24 -8.44 1.90
C PHE A 74 -4.38 -7.37 2.99
N THR A 75 -4.45 -6.10 2.57
CA THR A 75 -4.57 -4.95 3.47
C THR A 75 -5.82 -4.14 3.15
N ARG A 76 -6.25 -3.33 4.13
CA ARG A 76 -7.37 -2.41 3.95
C ARG A 76 -7.17 -1.49 2.73
N PHE A 77 -5.98 -0.90 2.63
CA PHE A 77 -5.64 -0.01 1.54
C PHE A 77 -5.75 -0.71 0.18
N ASN A 78 -5.19 -1.91 0.06
CA ASN A 78 -5.18 -2.66 -1.20
C ASN A 78 -6.57 -3.12 -1.64
N VAL A 79 -7.45 -3.46 -0.69
CA VAL A 79 -8.86 -3.74 -1.01
C VAL A 79 -9.56 -2.48 -1.49
N PHE A 80 -9.38 -1.35 -0.81
CA PHE A 80 -9.95 -0.07 -1.24
C PHE A 80 -9.41 0.37 -2.60
N LEU A 81 -8.10 0.20 -2.84
CA LEU A 81 -7.47 0.52 -4.10
C LEU A 81 -8.01 -0.34 -5.26
N ARG A 82 -8.15 -1.67 -5.04
CA ARG A 82 -8.77 -2.58 -6.00
C ARG A 82 -10.19 -2.13 -6.37
N ASP A 83 -10.95 -1.67 -5.40
CA ASP A 83 -12.33 -1.26 -5.53
C ASP A 83 -12.49 0.24 -5.87
N GLU A 84 -11.36 0.94 -6.18
CA GLU A 84 -11.30 2.35 -6.58
C GLU A 84 -11.85 3.31 -5.51
N PHE A 85 -11.69 2.95 -4.23
CA PHE A 85 -12.21 3.73 -3.10
C PHE A 85 -13.70 4.05 -3.24
N LYS A 86 -14.49 3.08 -3.71
CA LYS A 86 -15.95 3.19 -3.89
C LYS A 86 -16.65 2.03 -3.20
N CYS A 87 -17.78 2.32 -2.59
CA CYS A 87 -18.70 1.29 -2.13
C CYS A 87 -19.16 0.43 -3.32
N LYS A 88 -19.00 -0.88 -3.23
CA LYS A 88 -19.40 -1.81 -4.32
C LYS A 88 -20.89 -1.99 -4.45
N TYR A 89 -21.66 -1.52 -3.48
CA TYR A 89 -23.13 -1.57 -3.51
C TYR A 89 -23.75 -0.30 -4.09
N CYS A 90 -23.36 0.89 -3.61
CA CYS A 90 -24.00 2.16 -3.98
C CYS A 90 -23.07 3.16 -4.69
N GLY A 91 -21.77 2.88 -4.80
CA GLY A 91 -20.81 3.74 -5.49
C GLY A 91 -20.28 4.94 -4.69
N ILE A 92 -20.77 5.19 -3.48
CA ILE A 92 -20.32 6.30 -2.62
C ILE A 92 -18.86 6.09 -2.22
N LYS A 93 -18.11 7.21 -2.09
CA LYS A 93 -16.68 7.20 -1.72
C LYS A 93 -16.41 7.53 -0.26
N ASN A 94 -17.43 7.86 0.52
CA ASN A 94 -17.30 8.30 1.91
C ASN A 94 -17.59 7.17 2.90
N ASN A 95 -17.03 7.25 4.11
CA ASN A 95 -17.25 6.32 5.21
C ASN A 95 -17.06 4.84 4.81
N LEU A 96 -15.95 4.56 4.11
CA LEU A 96 -15.67 3.23 3.59
C LEU A 96 -15.19 2.28 4.68
N THR A 97 -15.74 1.08 4.64
CA THR A 97 -15.45 -0.06 5.50
C THR A 97 -15.24 -1.33 4.67
N PHE A 98 -14.98 -2.44 5.34
CA PHE A 98 -14.99 -3.78 4.73
C PHE A 98 -16.32 -4.47 4.95
N ASP A 99 -16.77 -5.20 3.96
CA ASP A 99 -17.86 -6.13 4.09
C ASP A 99 -17.49 -7.50 3.53
N HIS A 100 -17.94 -8.55 4.20
CA HIS A 100 -17.84 -9.92 3.73
C HIS A 100 -19.08 -10.28 2.93
N ILE A 101 -18.93 -10.60 1.65
CA ILE A 101 -20.03 -11.01 0.78
C ILE A 101 -20.78 -12.19 1.39
N LEU A 102 -20.07 -13.26 1.72
CA LEU A 102 -20.56 -14.31 2.59
C LEU A 102 -20.16 -13.96 4.04
N PRO A 103 -21.15 -13.69 4.92
CA PRO A 103 -20.85 -13.31 6.30
C PRO A 103 -20.01 -14.34 7.05
N LYS A 104 -19.16 -13.90 7.97
CA LYS A 104 -18.37 -14.79 8.83
C LYS A 104 -19.23 -15.76 9.62
N SER A 105 -20.40 -15.30 10.11
CA SER A 105 -21.38 -16.14 10.83
C SER A 105 -21.96 -17.27 9.98
N LYS A 106 -21.83 -17.19 8.65
CA LYS A 106 -22.26 -18.21 7.68
C LYS A 106 -21.06 -18.94 7.03
N GLY A 107 -19.88 -18.90 7.67
CA GLY A 107 -18.68 -19.58 7.20
C GLY A 107 -17.82 -18.80 6.20
N GLY A 108 -18.11 -17.53 5.98
CA GLY A 108 -17.31 -16.66 5.11
C GLY A 108 -15.91 -16.42 5.64
N LYS A 109 -14.91 -16.60 4.78
CA LYS A 109 -13.48 -16.36 5.10
C LYS A 109 -13.09 -14.93 4.72
N THR A 110 -12.06 -14.41 5.40
CA THR A 110 -11.47 -13.10 5.07
C THR A 110 -10.42 -13.29 3.98
N THR A 111 -10.86 -13.29 2.72
CA THR A 111 -10.04 -13.48 1.51
C THR A 111 -10.32 -12.40 0.48
N TRP A 112 -9.48 -12.31 -0.53
CA TRP A 112 -9.65 -11.37 -1.64
C TRP A 112 -11.00 -11.54 -2.36
N GLU A 113 -11.49 -12.78 -2.49
CA GLU A 113 -12.71 -13.14 -3.21
C GLU A 113 -13.97 -12.92 -2.38
N ASN A 114 -13.84 -12.76 -1.06
CA ASN A 114 -14.99 -12.61 -0.17
C ASN A 114 -15.10 -11.25 0.51
N VAL A 115 -14.08 -10.38 0.39
CA VAL A 115 -14.09 -9.06 1.02
C VAL A 115 -14.16 -7.96 -0.04
N ILE A 116 -15.07 -7.01 0.16
CA ILE A 116 -15.26 -5.84 -0.71
C ILE A 116 -15.29 -4.55 0.10
N THR A 117 -15.11 -3.45 -0.61
CA THR A 117 -15.31 -2.10 -0.07
C THR A 117 -16.80 -1.80 -0.01
N ALA A 118 -17.28 -1.41 1.15
CA ALA A 118 -18.65 -0.96 1.37
C ALA A 118 -18.67 0.33 2.20
N CYS A 119 -19.65 1.21 2.00
CA CYS A 119 -19.87 2.29 2.96
C CYS A 119 -20.50 1.72 4.23
N SER A 120 -20.37 2.45 5.36
CA SER A 120 -20.91 2.00 6.65
C SER A 120 -22.42 1.75 6.60
N GLU A 121 -23.16 2.56 5.88
CA GLU A 121 -24.61 2.42 5.71
C GLU A 121 -25.00 1.12 5.00
N CYS A 122 -24.39 0.84 3.83
CA CYS A 122 -24.65 -0.40 3.09
C CYS A 122 -24.20 -1.63 3.89
N ASN A 123 -23.05 -1.54 4.57
CA ASN A 123 -22.52 -2.63 5.38
C ASN A 123 -23.47 -2.94 6.55
N THR A 124 -23.93 -1.91 7.27
CA THR A 124 -24.90 -2.06 8.38
C THR A 124 -26.23 -2.62 7.88
N SER A 125 -26.76 -2.08 6.76
CA SER A 125 -28.02 -2.56 6.17
C SER A 125 -27.94 -4.01 5.70
N LYS A 126 -26.80 -4.44 5.19
CA LYS A 126 -26.57 -5.83 4.80
C LYS A 126 -26.49 -6.74 6.02
N GLY A 127 -25.75 -6.32 7.05
CA GLY A 127 -25.55 -7.13 8.27
C GLY A 127 -25.10 -8.56 7.96
N ASN A 128 -25.74 -9.54 8.58
CA ASN A 128 -25.43 -10.97 8.43
C ASN A 128 -26.19 -11.65 7.27
N LYS A 129 -26.76 -10.89 6.35
CA LYS A 129 -27.48 -11.46 5.20
C LYS A 129 -26.53 -11.65 4.02
N THR A 130 -26.78 -12.67 3.22
CA THR A 130 -26.09 -12.87 1.94
C THR A 130 -26.67 -11.98 0.85
N LEU A 131 -25.94 -11.79 -0.26
CA LEU A 131 -26.46 -11.02 -1.40
C LEU A 131 -27.74 -11.60 -1.98
N LYS A 132 -27.86 -12.94 -1.98
CA LYS A 132 -29.07 -13.65 -2.44
C LYS A 132 -30.29 -13.32 -1.59
N GLU A 133 -30.13 -13.32 -0.26
CA GLU A 133 -31.22 -12.98 0.68
C GLU A 133 -31.69 -11.52 0.53
N LEU A 134 -30.79 -10.62 0.13
CA LEU A 134 -31.11 -9.21 -0.07
C LEU A 134 -31.48 -8.87 -1.52
N ARG A 135 -31.43 -9.82 -2.42
CA ARG A 135 -31.57 -9.60 -3.88
C ARG A 135 -30.63 -8.50 -4.41
N LEU A 136 -29.44 -8.37 -3.78
CA LEU A 136 -28.40 -7.44 -4.20
C LEU A 136 -27.45 -8.13 -5.19
N SER A 137 -26.99 -7.37 -6.15
CA SER A 137 -25.92 -7.77 -7.07
C SER A 137 -24.75 -6.81 -6.97
N ILE A 138 -23.55 -7.31 -7.20
CA ILE A 138 -22.33 -6.52 -7.35
C ILE A 138 -21.91 -6.58 -8.82
N ASN A 139 -21.56 -5.44 -9.40
CA ASN A 139 -21.25 -5.35 -10.83
C ASN A 139 -20.02 -6.19 -11.25
N LYS A 140 -19.12 -6.46 -10.35
CA LYS A 140 -17.92 -7.27 -10.58
C LYS A 140 -17.58 -8.02 -9.32
N GLU A 141 -17.41 -9.34 -9.44
CA GLU A 141 -16.95 -10.18 -8.33
C GLU A 141 -15.56 -9.76 -7.86
N PRO A 142 -15.30 -9.79 -6.55
CA PRO A 142 -13.98 -9.50 -6.02
C PRO A 142 -12.99 -10.58 -6.41
N PHE A 143 -11.73 -10.16 -6.60
CA PHE A 143 -10.64 -11.03 -7.06
C PHE A 143 -9.34 -10.65 -6.34
N GLU A 144 -8.36 -11.57 -6.35
CA GLU A 144 -6.99 -11.27 -5.93
C GLU A 144 -6.32 -10.42 -7.02
N PRO A 145 -5.97 -9.16 -6.75
CA PRO A 145 -5.34 -8.31 -7.75
C PRO A 145 -3.88 -8.71 -7.98
N SER A 146 -3.35 -8.45 -9.16
CA SER A 146 -1.90 -8.50 -9.40
C SER A 146 -1.22 -7.22 -8.88
N ILE A 147 0.10 -7.28 -8.68
CA ILE A 147 0.88 -6.08 -8.33
C ILE A 147 0.75 -5.02 -9.42
N SER A 148 0.87 -5.39 -10.69
CA SER A 148 0.72 -4.47 -11.83
C SER A 148 -0.65 -3.79 -11.86
N PHE A 149 -1.73 -4.52 -11.57
CA PHE A 149 -3.06 -3.94 -11.44
C PHE A 149 -3.12 -2.86 -10.35
N LEU A 150 -2.53 -3.13 -9.17
CA LEU A 150 -2.51 -2.15 -8.08
C LEU A 150 -1.60 -0.96 -8.40
N GLN A 151 -0.49 -1.17 -9.12
CA GLN A 151 0.40 -0.09 -9.57
C GLN A 151 -0.32 0.87 -10.52
N GLU A 152 -1.03 0.37 -11.52
CA GLU A 152 -1.87 1.19 -12.41
C GLU A 152 -2.92 2.01 -11.63
N LYS A 153 -3.56 1.38 -10.63
CA LYS A 153 -4.56 2.08 -9.83
C LYS A 153 -3.99 3.15 -8.91
N ILE A 154 -2.80 2.96 -8.34
CA ILE A 154 -2.22 3.92 -7.41
C ILE A 154 -1.85 5.24 -8.08
N GLN A 155 -1.54 5.23 -9.38
CA GLN A 155 -1.30 6.46 -10.14
C GLN A 155 -2.53 7.39 -10.11
N LYS A 156 -3.75 6.79 -10.10
CA LYS A 156 -5.01 7.52 -10.00
C LYS A 156 -5.40 7.91 -8.56
N TYR A 157 -4.84 7.22 -7.57
CA TYR A 157 -5.13 7.39 -6.14
C TYR A 157 -3.86 7.42 -5.31
N PRO A 158 -2.94 8.39 -5.54
CA PRO A 158 -1.68 8.46 -4.81
C PRO A 158 -1.94 8.67 -3.31
N PRO A 159 -1.18 7.98 -2.44
CA PRO A 159 -1.26 8.24 -1.00
C PRO A 159 -0.79 9.66 -0.66
N ASN A 160 -1.51 10.35 0.21
CA ASN A 160 -1.24 11.74 0.60
C ASN A 160 0.09 11.96 1.35
N TYR A 161 0.84 10.89 1.67
CA TYR A 161 2.07 10.94 2.47
C TYR A 161 3.35 10.63 1.67
N LEU A 162 3.26 10.59 0.35
CA LEU A 162 4.46 10.36 -0.48
C LEU A 162 5.36 11.60 -0.44
N HIS A 163 6.60 11.41 -0.05
CA HIS A 163 7.63 12.43 -0.15
C HIS A 163 8.08 12.60 -1.61
N ASP A 164 8.40 13.82 -2.03
CA ASP A 164 8.77 14.10 -3.43
C ASP A 164 9.98 13.26 -3.89
N SER A 165 10.99 13.07 -3.03
CA SER A 165 12.16 12.25 -3.35
C SER A 165 11.86 10.76 -3.60
N TRP A 166 10.62 10.29 -3.36
CA TRP A 166 10.21 8.91 -3.59
C TRP A 166 9.52 8.71 -4.93
N LYS A 167 9.03 9.79 -5.54
CA LYS A 167 8.21 9.73 -6.76
C LYS A 167 8.94 9.05 -7.91
N ASP A 168 10.20 9.37 -8.13
CA ASP A 168 11.02 8.81 -9.21
C ASP A 168 11.21 7.29 -9.09
N PHE A 169 11.09 6.74 -7.87
CA PHE A 169 11.23 5.30 -7.62
C PHE A 169 9.90 4.55 -7.61
N LEU A 170 8.77 5.26 -7.57
CA LEU A 170 7.43 4.65 -7.50
C LEU A 170 6.73 4.61 -8.86
N TYR A 171 7.13 5.49 -9.79
CA TYR A 171 6.46 5.69 -11.08
C TYR A 171 7.40 5.48 -12.29
N TRP A 172 8.47 4.74 -12.12
CA TRP A 172 9.48 4.52 -13.16
C TRP A 172 8.95 3.81 -14.42
N ASP A 173 7.79 3.11 -14.35
CA ASP A 173 7.11 2.49 -15.50
C ASP A 173 6.13 3.46 -16.21
N THR A 174 6.03 4.71 -15.78
CA THR A 174 5.15 5.69 -16.43
C THR A 174 5.81 6.16 -17.73
N GLU A 175 5.10 6.04 -18.87
CA GLU A 175 5.56 6.63 -20.12
C GLU A 175 5.79 8.12 -19.92
N LEU A 176 6.97 8.59 -20.34
CA LEU A 176 7.26 10.02 -20.36
C LEU A 176 6.32 10.66 -21.38
N GLU A 177 5.52 11.63 -20.94
CA GLU A 177 4.74 12.45 -21.87
C GLU A 177 5.71 13.17 -22.84
N PRO A 178 5.41 13.18 -24.15
CA PRO A 178 6.28 13.76 -25.15
C PRO A 178 6.42 15.29 -25.02
#